data_d05489da3de0e6f9263c4d30a7c331d2
#
_entry.id   d05489da3de0e6f9263c4d30a7c331d2
#
_cell.length_a   1.000
_cell.length_b   1.000
_cell.length_c   1.000
_cell.angle_alpha   90.00
_cell.angle_beta   90.00
_cell.angle_gamma   90.00
#
_symmetry.space_group_name_H-M   'P 1'
#
loop_
_entity.id
_entity.type
_entity.pdbx_description
1 polymer ?
#
loop_
_entity_poly.entity_id
_entity_poly.type
_entity_poly.pdbx_seq_one_letter_code
_entity_poly.pdbx_strand_id
1 'polypeptide(L)'
;MDGKTYVQSKMRPLKSHKRKKITSHKNNRISTEKVSFITQNKNFLTELWQLLFFTSTSTFLILTFLNQAWKPISFDQTKITGLSGITKNDIKKTTTIFYPKNLLELNPKEVESYLIKKFPIKGVSVSRKFFPPEIHLNVLEREPIAFASRGFSKDSEKGMIDIEGSWIPLQFVNKSKQNKIKL
;
A
#
# COMPACT_ATOMS: atom_id res chain seq x y z
N MET A 1 -56.27 -106.14 13.91
CA MET A 1 -56.44 -104.78 13.45
C MET A 1 -55.40 -103.93 14.20
N ASP A 2 -54.44 -103.76 13.56
CA ASP A 2 -53.44 -102.68 13.44
C ASP A 2 -52.79 -102.13 14.73
N GLY A 3 -51.67 -102.79 15.08
CA GLY A 3 -50.73 -102.33 16.03
C GLY A 3 -49.69 -101.41 15.35
N LYS A 4 -49.62 -100.11 15.78
CA LYS A 4 -48.52 -99.28 15.36
C LYS A 4 -47.37 -99.35 16.37
N THR A 5 -46.26 -99.84 15.92
CA THR A 5 -44.96 -99.90 16.61
C THR A 5 -44.31 -98.54 16.64
N TYR A 6 -44.09 -98.00 17.83
CA TYR A 6 -43.31 -96.78 17.98
C TYR A 6 -41.82 -97.08 18.10
N VAL A 7 -41.04 -96.62 17.12
CA VAL A 7 -39.58 -96.68 17.15
C VAL A 7 -39.04 -95.59 17.97
N GLN A 8 -38.47 -95.85 19.12
CA GLN A 8 -37.72 -94.85 19.91
C GLN A 8 -36.38 -94.60 19.24
N SER A 9 -36.25 -93.39 18.72
CA SER A 9 -34.96 -92.88 18.24
C SER A 9 -34.10 -92.42 19.41
N LYS A 10 -32.99 -93.07 19.57
CA LYS A 10 -31.95 -92.81 20.58
C LYS A 10 -31.24 -91.55 20.27
N MET A 11 -31.54 -90.42 20.97
CA MET A 11 -30.82 -89.17 20.84
C MET A 11 -29.40 -89.32 21.42
N ARG A 12 -28.40 -89.01 20.59
CA ARG A 12 -27.00 -88.89 21.02
C ARG A 12 -26.79 -87.50 21.68
N PRO A 13 -26.05 -87.40 22.80
CA PRO A 13 -25.76 -86.08 23.40
C PRO A 13 -24.80 -85.26 22.54
N LEU A 14 -25.21 -84.07 22.25
CA LEU A 14 -24.37 -83.07 21.59
C LEU A 14 -23.13 -82.69 22.45
N LYS A 15 -21.94 -82.93 21.88
CA LYS A 15 -20.68 -82.48 22.48
C LYS A 15 -20.66 -80.98 22.59
N SER A 16 -20.56 -80.43 23.82
CA SER A 16 -20.35 -79.02 24.13
C SER A 16 -19.05 -78.58 23.48
N HIS A 17 -19.19 -77.69 22.47
CA HIS A 17 -18.06 -76.97 21.92
C HIS A 17 -17.69 -75.81 22.92
N LYS A 18 -16.58 -75.98 23.62
CA LYS A 18 -15.94 -74.90 24.38
C LYS A 18 -15.60 -73.76 23.41
N ARG A 19 -16.36 -72.66 23.45
CA ARG A 19 -16.01 -71.46 22.79
C ARG A 19 -14.68 -70.96 23.36
N LYS A 20 -13.62 -70.93 22.56
CA LYS A 20 -12.39 -70.20 22.85
C LYS A 20 -12.78 -68.72 22.93
N LYS A 21 -12.68 -68.10 24.10
CA LYS A 21 -12.70 -66.65 24.25
C LYS A 21 -11.52 -66.09 23.45
N ILE A 22 -11.84 -65.49 22.34
CA ILE A 22 -10.85 -64.71 21.57
C ILE A 22 -10.58 -63.46 22.36
N THR A 23 -9.42 -63.36 22.98
CA THR A 23 -8.87 -62.17 23.61
C THR A 23 -8.38 -61.22 22.51
N SER A 24 -9.33 -60.59 21.78
CA SER A 24 -9.04 -59.62 20.72
C SER A 24 -9.25 -58.14 21.14
N HIS A 25 -9.30 -57.85 22.43
CA HIS A 25 -9.57 -56.49 22.87
C HIS A 25 -8.33 -55.66 23.27
N LYS A 26 -7.12 -56.23 23.22
CA LYS A 26 -5.93 -55.49 23.69
C LYS A 26 -5.17 -54.77 22.56
N ASN A 27 -5.34 -55.19 21.29
CA ASN A 27 -4.56 -54.59 20.20
C ASN A 27 -5.21 -53.37 19.54
N ASN A 28 -6.55 -53.19 19.68
CA ASN A 28 -7.22 -52.03 19.06
C ASN A 28 -7.10 -50.73 19.83
N ARG A 29 -6.83 -50.77 21.16
CA ARG A 29 -6.65 -49.54 21.93
C ARG A 29 -5.30 -48.87 21.65
N ILE A 30 -4.25 -49.68 21.40
CA ILE A 30 -2.91 -49.14 21.14
C ILE A 30 -2.86 -48.46 19.75
N SER A 31 -3.60 -48.96 18.78
CA SER A 31 -3.63 -48.38 17.43
C SER A 31 -4.41 -47.08 17.35
N THR A 32 -5.52 -46.95 18.10
CA THR A 32 -6.34 -45.72 18.12
C THR A 32 -5.64 -44.58 18.84
N GLU A 33 -4.95 -44.82 19.93
CA GLU A 33 -4.17 -43.78 20.63
C GLU A 33 -3.00 -43.28 19.78
N LYS A 34 -2.26 -44.18 19.11
CA LYS A 34 -1.18 -43.76 18.20
C LYS A 34 -1.69 -42.98 16.99
N VAL A 35 -2.83 -43.31 16.43
CA VAL A 35 -3.43 -42.61 15.30
C VAL A 35 -3.95 -41.21 15.73
N SER A 36 -4.54 -41.12 16.93
CA SER A 36 -4.99 -39.80 17.45
C SER A 36 -3.82 -38.85 17.73
N PHE A 37 -2.71 -39.35 18.26
CA PHE A 37 -1.51 -38.57 18.52
C PHE A 37 -0.84 -38.05 17.23
N ILE A 38 -0.83 -38.87 16.18
CA ILE A 38 -0.26 -38.50 14.86
C ILE A 38 -1.15 -37.46 14.15
N THR A 39 -2.47 -37.59 14.24
CA THR A 39 -3.40 -36.63 13.64
C THR A 39 -3.39 -35.29 14.39
N GLN A 40 -3.29 -35.30 15.70
CA GLN A 40 -3.22 -34.08 16.50
C GLN A 40 -1.91 -33.29 16.24
N ASN A 41 -0.79 -34.00 16.11
CA ASN A 41 0.49 -33.37 15.75
C ASN A 41 0.52 -32.85 14.30
N LYS A 42 -0.16 -33.51 13.37
CA LYS A 42 -0.25 -33.00 11.98
C LYS A 42 -1.00 -31.67 11.92
N ASN A 43 -2.12 -31.54 12.62
CA ASN A 43 -2.88 -30.30 12.66
C ASN A 43 -2.07 -29.18 13.31
N PHE A 44 -1.41 -29.44 14.42
CA PHE A 44 -0.52 -28.48 15.06
C PHE A 44 0.64 -28.05 14.14
N LEU A 45 1.27 -28.97 13.44
CA LEU A 45 2.35 -28.66 12.50
C LEU A 45 1.84 -27.83 11.31
N THR A 46 0.64 -28.09 10.80
CA THR A 46 0.05 -27.30 9.71
C THR A 46 -0.31 -25.89 10.17
N GLU A 47 -0.87 -25.74 11.35
CA GLU A 47 -1.17 -24.42 11.94
C GLU A 47 0.12 -23.61 12.20
N LEU A 48 1.14 -24.25 12.76
CA LEU A 48 2.44 -23.62 12.98
C LEU A 48 3.10 -23.21 11.66
N TRP A 49 3.05 -24.06 10.65
CA TRP A 49 3.57 -23.73 9.32
C TRP A 49 2.82 -22.57 8.66
N GLN A 50 1.49 -22.53 8.75
CA GLN A 50 0.69 -21.42 8.26
C GLN A 50 1.06 -20.11 8.96
N LEU A 51 1.17 -20.16 10.29
CA LEU A 51 1.55 -18.98 11.07
C LEU A 51 2.94 -18.46 10.66
N LEU A 52 3.92 -19.35 10.52
CA LEU A 52 5.27 -19.00 10.04
C LEU A 52 5.24 -18.43 8.62
N PHE A 53 4.45 -19.02 7.74
CA PHE A 53 4.31 -18.53 6.37
C PHE A 53 3.72 -17.13 6.32
N PHE A 54 2.61 -16.88 7.03
CA PHE A 54 1.97 -15.56 7.06
C PHE A 54 2.85 -14.50 7.72
N THR A 55 3.51 -14.82 8.83
CA THR A 55 4.43 -13.88 9.50
C THR A 55 5.64 -13.57 8.63
N SER A 56 6.24 -14.57 7.99
CA SER A 56 7.37 -14.37 7.08
C SER A 56 6.98 -13.52 5.88
N THR A 57 5.84 -13.82 5.25
CA THR A 57 5.33 -13.07 4.09
C THR A 57 5.01 -11.62 4.47
N SER A 58 4.35 -11.41 5.61
CA SER A 58 4.04 -10.07 6.11
C SER A 58 5.31 -9.27 6.41
N THR A 59 6.29 -9.88 7.07
CA THR A 59 7.57 -9.24 7.36
C THR A 59 8.31 -8.87 6.07
N PHE A 60 8.34 -9.77 5.10
CA PHE A 60 8.95 -9.51 3.80
C PHE A 60 8.29 -8.33 3.08
N LEU A 61 6.96 -8.25 3.07
CA LEU A 61 6.22 -7.13 2.48
C LEU A 61 6.52 -5.81 3.19
N ILE A 62 6.56 -5.81 4.52
CA ILE A 62 6.90 -4.61 5.30
C ILE A 62 8.32 -4.16 4.99
N LEU A 63 9.29 -5.06 4.98
CA LEU A 63 10.69 -4.74 4.68
C LEU A 63 10.86 -4.20 3.25
N THR A 64 10.19 -4.78 2.26
CA THR A 64 10.23 -4.27 0.88
C THR A 64 9.61 -2.88 0.78
N PHE A 65 8.50 -2.64 1.47
CA PHE A 65 7.86 -1.32 1.52
C PHE A 65 8.79 -0.28 2.15
N LEU A 66 9.36 -0.56 3.32
CA LEU A 66 10.29 0.35 4.02
C LEU A 66 11.53 0.64 3.17
N ASN A 67 12.11 -0.38 2.56
CA ASN A 67 13.28 -0.21 1.70
C ASN A 67 12.98 0.72 0.50
N GLN A 68 11.79 0.62 -0.08
CA GLN A 68 11.39 1.50 -1.18
C GLN A 68 11.14 2.94 -0.71
N ALA A 69 10.53 3.11 0.46
CA ALA A 69 10.23 4.42 1.03
C ALA A 69 11.50 5.20 1.49
N TRP A 70 12.58 4.49 1.78
CA TRP A 70 13.85 5.08 2.22
C TRP A 70 14.82 5.40 1.09
N LYS A 71 14.52 5.01 -0.14
CA LYS A 71 15.33 5.42 -1.28
C LYS A 71 15.27 6.94 -1.44
N PRO A 72 16.42 7.60 -1.64
CA PRO A 72 16.45 9.02 -1.91
C PRO A 72 15.75 9.32 -3.25
N ILE A 73 14.87 10.29 -3.24
CA ILE A 73 14.16 10.73 -4.44
C ILE A 73 14.92 11.90 -5.06
N SER A 74 15.09 11.84 -6.39
CA SER A 74 15.58 12.94 -7.17
C SER A 74 14.43 13.80 -7.70
N PHE A 75 14.73 15.03 -8.08
CA PHE A 75 13.73 15.93 -8.69
C PHE A 75 13.09 15.33 -9.96
N ASP A 76 13.78 14.49 -10.69
CA ASP A 76 13.26 13.87 -11.93
C ASP A 76 12.06 12.94 -11.69
N GLN A 77 11.91 12.43 -10.46
CA GLN A 77 10.75 11.65 -10.00
C GLN A 77 9.60 12.55 -9.51
N THR A 78 9.68 13.86 -9.78
CA THR A 78 8.64 14.82 -9.41
C THR A 78 7.77 15.13 -10.62
N LYS A 79 6.48 14.83 -10.53
CA LYS A 79 5.47 15.21 -11.52
C LYS A 79 4.90 16.57 -11.15
N ILE A 80 5.01 17.53 -12.05
CA ILE A 80 4.49 18.87 -11.85
C ILE A 80 3.36 19.12 -12.84
N THR A 81 2.25 19.61 -12.33
CA THR A 81 1.04 19.97 -13.10
C THR A 81 0.62 21.39 -12.78
N GLY A 82 -0.15 22.02 -13.68
CA GLY A 82 -0.69 23.35 -13.47
C GLY A 82 0.24 24.52 -13.82
N LEU A 83 1.40 24.24 -14.43
CA LEU A 83 2.35 25.27 -14.86
C LEU A 83 1.90 25.92 -16.18
N SER A 84 1.96 27.21 -16.25
CA SER A 84 1.68 28.03 -17.43
C SER A 84 2.76 29.07 -17.70
N GLY A 85 3.11 29.89 -16.71
CA GLY A 85 4.14 30.92 -16.80
C GLY A 85 5.43 30.54 -16.07
N ILE A 86 5.33 29.76 -15.01
CA ILE A 86 6.48 29.27 -14.26
C ILE A 86 7.04 28.03 -14.95
N THR A 87 8.34 27.96 -15.14
CA THR A 87 8.96 26.80 -15.78
C THR A 87 9.30 25.70 -14.77
N LYS A 88 9.32 24.44 -15.24
CA LYS A 88 9.76 23.30 -14.43
C LYS A 88 11.19 23.52 -13.88
N ASN A 89 12.05 24.18 -14.67
CA ASN A 89 13.42 24.50 -14.27
C ASN A 89 13.49 25.48 -13.10
N ASP A 90 12.60 26.47 -13.05
CA ASP A 90 12.56 27.43 -11.95
C ASP A 90 12.19 26.75 -10.65
N ILE A 91 11.20 25.85 -10.70
CA ILE A 91 10.83 25.02 -9.55
C ILE A 91 11.99 24.12 -9.15
N LYS A 92 12.66 23.46 -10.12
CA LYS A 92 13.81 22.60 -9.87
C LYS A 92 14.92 23.34 -9.10
N LYS A 93 15.33 24.50 -9.59
CA LYS A 93 16.37 25.33 -8.95
C LYS A 93 15.98 25.71 -7.53
N THR A 94 14.73 26.10 -7.34
CA THR A 94 14.24 26.58 -6.05
C THR A 94 14.06 25.45 -5.03
N THR A 95 13.67 24.26 -5.47
CA THR A 95 13.43 23.12 -4.59
C THR A 95 14.65 22.22 -4.38
N THR A 96 15.80 22.55 -4.96
CA THR A 96 17.05 21.74 -4.82
C THR A 96 17.42 21.48 -3.35
N ILE A 97 17.08 22.41 -2.43
CA ILE A 97 17.35 22.26 -1.00
C ILE A 97 16.59 21.08 -0.34
N PHE A 98 15.51 20.64 -0.96
CA PHE A 98 14.71 19.51 -0.49
C PHE A 98 15.16 18.18 -1.06
N TYR A 99 16.09 18.15 -2.02
CA TYR A 99 16.57 16.97 -2.70
C TYR A 99 18.10 16.81 -2.58
N PRO A 100 18.60 15.56 -2.48
CA PRO A 100 17.85 14.33 -2.33
C PRO A 100 17.37 14.12 -0.89
N LYS A 101 16.11 13.79 -0.70
CA LYS A 101 15.56 13.36 0.59
C LYS A 101 14.75 12.09 0.41
N ASN A 102 14.60 11.32 1.47
CA ASN A 102 13.74 10.17 1.47
C ASN A 102 12.28 10.61 1.42
N LEU A 103 11.42 9.79 0.81
CA LEU A 103 9.99 10.11 0.69
C LEU A 103 9.32 10.35 2.06
N LEU A 104 9.79 9.66 3.11
CA LEU A 104 9.29 9.79 4.48
C LEU A 104 9.74 11.09 5.16
N GLU A 105 10.97 11.52 4.90
CA GLU A 105 11.56 12.74 5.51
C GLU A 105 11.08 14.02 4.84
N LEU A 106 10.70 13.93 3.56
CA LEU A 106 10.23 15.12 2.84
C LEU A 106 8.87 15.55 3.40
N ASN A 107 8.80 16.72 4.00
CA ASN A 107 7.57 17.29 4.53
C ASN A 107 6.83 18.07 3.42
N PRO A 108 5.65 17.60 2.95
CA PRO A 108 4.91 18.27 1.89
C PRO A 108 4.54 19.71 2.23
N LYS A 109 4.12 19.98 3.47
CA LYS A 109 3.72 21.34 3.91
C LYS A 109 4.88 22.33 3.91
N GLU A 110 6.08 21.87 4.20
CA GLU A 110 7.28 22.70 4.14
C GLU A 110 7.59 23.10 2.70
N VAL A 111 7.50 22.15 1.75
CA VAL A 111 7.68 22.43 0.32
C VAL A 111 6.59 23.38 -0.19
N GLU A 112 5.33 23.15 0.18
CA GLU A 112 4.20 24.03 -0.17
C GLU A 112 4.44 25.48 0.31
N SER A 113 4.74 25.66 1.58
CA SER A 113 4.99 26.97 2.18
C SER A 113 6.17 27.67 1.54
N TYR A 114 7.21 26.94 1.21
CA TYR A 114 8.39 27.48 0.56
C TYR A 114 8.10 27.95 -0.86
N LEU A 115 7.37 27.14 -1.65
CA LEU A 115 7.00 27.50 -3.02
C LEU A 115 6.07 28.72 -3.07
N ILE A 116 5.10 28.81 -2.17
CA ILE A 116 4.18 29.96 -2.07
C ILE A 116 4.94 31.25 -1.75
N LYS A 117 6.00 31.17 -0.94
CA LYS A 117 6.84 32.34 -0.61
C LYS A 117 7.74 32.77 -1.76
N LYS A 118 8.17 31.85 -2.62
CA LYS A 118 9.14 32.10 -3.69
C LYS A 118 8.51 32.47 -5.03
N PHE A 119 7.33 31.97 -5.30
CA PHE A 119 6.64 32.18 -6.57
C PHE A 119 5.30 32.91 -6.37
N PRO A 120 4.87 33.70 -7.36
CA PRO A 120 3.59 34.40 -7.35
C PRO A 120 2.46 33.38 -7.72
N ILE A 121 2.26 32.35 -6.89
CA ILE A 121 1.24 31.35 -7.10
C ILE A 121 0.08 31.54 -6.13
N LYS A 122 -1.12 31.13 -6.55
CA LYS A 122 -2.33 31.17 -5.72
C LYS A 122 -2.31 30.04 -4.66
N GLY A 123 -1.76 28.90 -5.06
CA GLY A 123 -1.63 27.76 -4.17
C GLY A 123 -0.79 26.65 -4.79
N VAL A 124 -0.36 25.71 -3.97
CA VAL A 124 0.31 24.50 -4.41
C VAL A 124 -0.10 23.38 -3.48
N SER A 125 -0.30 22.20 -4.05
CA SER A 125 -0.53 20.96 -3.30
C SER A 125 0.58 19.97 -3.61
N VAL A 126 1.19 19.45 -2.55
CA VAL A 126 2.28 18.48 -2.64
C VAL A 126 1.82 17.16 -2.06
N SER A 127 1.85 16.11 -2.85
CA SER A 127 1.50 14.75 -2.41
C SER A 127 2.63 13.77 -2.71
N ARG A 128 2.73 12.75 -1.86
CA ARG A 128 3.72 11.68 -1.96
C ARG A 128 3.03 10.41 -2.45
N LYS A 129 3.60 9.77 -3.45
CA LYS A 129 3.19 8.46 -3.93
C LYS A 129 4.31 7.47 -3.62
N PHE A 130 3.97 6.34 -3.01
CA PHE A 130 4.94 5.34 -2.59
C PHE A 130 5.25 4.29 -3.65
N PHE A 131 4.29 4.02 -4.54
CA PHE A 131 4.43 3.02 -5.61
C PHE A 131 3.89 3.54 -6.95
N PRO A 132 4.76 3.80 -7.92
CA PRO A 132 6.20 4.02 -7.78
C PRO A 132 6.50 5.24 -6.89
N PRO A 133 7.71 5.35 -6.31
CA PRO A 133 8.06 6.50 -5.48
C PRO A 133 8.13 7.76 -6.32
N GLU A 134 7.18 8.67 -6.13
CA GLU A 134 7.04 9.91 -6.87
C GLU A 134 6.54 11.02 -5.95
N ILE A 135 6.87 12.28 -6.28
CA ILE A 135 6.27 13.47 -5.68
C ILE A 135 5.38 14.12 -6.74
N HIS A 136 4.15 14.42 -6.36
CA HIS A 136 3.22 15.16 -7.22
C HIS A 136 3.06 16.58 -6.69
N LEU A 137 3.42 17.54 -7.54
CA LEU A 137 3.20 18.96 -7.31
C LEU A 137 2.09 19.44 -8.24
N ASN A 138 0.99 19.89 -7.65
CA ASN A 138 -0.07 20.55 -8.39
C ASN A 138 -0.06 22.02 -8.06
N VAL A 139 0.36 22.84 -9.01
CA VAL A 139 0.53 24.30 -8.86
C VAL A 139 -0.68 25.01 -9.41
N LEU A 140 -1.27 25.89 -8.61
CA LEU A 140 -2.32 26.80 -9.05
C LEU A 140 -1.68 28.18 -9.23
N GLU A 141 -1.35 28.53 -10.48
CA GLU A 141 -0.80 29.85 -10.81
C GLU A 141 -1.88 30.93 -10.70
N ARG A 142 -1.43 32.17 -10.41
CA ARG A 142 -2.30 33.35 -10.45
C ARG A 142 -2.60 33.75 -11.89
N GLU A 143 -3.84 34.13 -12.16
CA GLU A 143 -4.24 34.63 -13.48
C GLU A 143 -4.07 36.16 -13.54
N PRO A 144 -3.19 36.67 -14.42
CA PRO A 144 -3.00 38.07 -14.60
C PRO A 144 -4.22 38.70 -15.30
N ILE A 145 -4.72 39.84 -14.81
CA ILE A 145 -5.84 40.57 -15.38
C ILE A 145 -5.47 41.94 -15.93
N ALA A 146 -4.43 42.57 -15.39
CA ALA A 146 -4.02 43.90 -15.83
C ALA A 146 -2.51 44.12 -15.67
N PHE A 147 -1.95 44.98 -16.50
CA PHE A 147 -0.60 45.47 -16.32
C PHE A 147 -0.57 46.45 -15.17
N ALA A 148 0.49 46.40 -14.39
CA ALA A 148 0.72 47.32 -13.28
C ALA A 148 2.20 47.67 -13.20
N SER A 149 2.48 48.80 -12.56
CA SER A 149 3.85 49.21 -12.25
C SER A 149 3.90 49.60 -10.77
N ARG A 150 4.96 49.21 -10.08
CA ARG A 150 5.21 49.55 -8.68
C ARG A 150 6.56 50.24 -8.55
N GLY A 151 6.67 51.18 -7.59
CA GLY A 151 7.86 52.00 -7.39
C GLY A 151 7.67 53.41 -7.88
N PHE A 152 8.59 54.28 -7.45
CA PHE A 152 8.55 55.69 -7.79
C PHE A 152 9.57 56.01 -8.89
N SER A 153 9.12 56.68 -9.94
CA SER A 153 9.97 57.30 -10.97
C SER A 153 10.80 56.30 -11.81
N LYS A 154 12.12 56.46 -11.91
CA LYS A 154 13.02 55.74 -12.83
C LYS A 154 13.19 54.25 -12.53
N ASP A 155 12.91 53.83 -11.28
CA ASP A 155 13.08 52.44 -10.83
C ASP A 155 11.75 51.68 -10.77
N SER A 156 10.76 52.06 -11.55
CA SER A 156 9.47 51.40 -11.56
C SER A 156 9.57 50.00 -12.14
N GLU A 157 9.25 48.98 -11.32
CA GLU A 157 9.14 47.61 -11.75
C GLU A 157 7.80 47.36 -12.47
N LYS A 158 7.87 46.83 -13.69
CA LYS A 158 6.69 46.47 -14.46
C LYS A 158 6.28 45.03 -14.17
N GLY A 159 5.01 44.79 -13.96
CA GLY A 159 4.43 43.49 -13.68
C GLY A 159 2.96 43.44 -14.07
N MET A 160 2.30 42.45 -13.56
CA MET A 160 0.84 42.28 -13.70
C MET A 160 0.22 42.03 -12.34
N ILE A 161 -1.08 42.29 -12.25
CA ILE A 161 -1.87 41.96 -11.04
C ILE A 161 -2.96 40.99 -11.39
N ASP A 162 -3.31 40.15 -10.40
CA ASP A 162 -4.48 39.25 -10.45
C ASP A 162 -5.74 39.94 -9.90
N ILE A 163 -6.87 39.23 -9.91
CA ILE A 163 -8.15 39.74 -9.39
C ILE A 163 -8.10 40.09 -7.90
N GLU A 164 -7.17 39.50 -7.15
CA GLU A 164 -6.96 39.74 -5.72
C GLU A 164 -5.99 40.90 -5.47
N GLY A 165 -5.50 41.57 -6.53
CA GLY A 165 -4.50 42.63 -6.44
C GLY A 165 -3.07 42.13 -6.16
N SER A 166 -2.82 40.84 -6.24
CA SER A 166 -1.51 40.27 -5.99
C SER A 166 -0.57 40.50 -7.15
N TRP A 167 0.66 40.90 -6.84
CA TRP A 167 1.69 41.21 -7.82
C TRP A 167 2.27 39.97 -8.48
N ILE A 168 2.37 40.00 -9.82
CA ILE A 168 2.96 38.93 -10.64
C ILE A 168 4.07 39.56 -11.50
N PRO A 169 5.36 39.27 -11.22
CA PRO A 169 6.47 39.72 -12.07
C PRO A 169 6.33 39.18 -13.50
N LEU A 170 6.66 40.02 -14.50
CA LEU A 170 6.50 39.64 -15.91
C LEU A 170 7.23 38.34 -16.32
N GLN A 171 8.34 38.04 -15.67
CA GLN A 171 9.09 36.80 -15.92
C GLN A 171 8.30 35.52 -15.65
N PHE A 172 7.28 35.57 -14.79
CA PHE A 172 6.42 34.43 -14.45
C PHE A 172 5.09 34.44 -15.19
N VAL A 173 4.88 35.39 -16.08
CA VAL A 173 3.66 35.43 -16.89
C VAL A 173 3.91 34.87 -18.27
N ASN A 174 3.04 33.96 -18.70
CA ASN A 174 3.11 33.40 -20.06
C ASN A 174 2.94 34.55 -21.11
N LYS A 175 3.82 34.59 -22.12
CA LYS A 175 3.79 35.57 -23.21
C LYS A 175 2.45 35.64 -23.93
N SER A 176 1.80 34.50 -24.10
CA SER A 176 0.47 34.44 -24.73
C SER A 176 -0.60 35.19 -23.91
N LYS A 177 -0.55 35.05 -22.57
CA LYS A 177 -1.44 35.81 -21.66
C LYS A 177 -1.11 37.31 -21.63
N GLN A 178 0.18 37.66 -21.69
CA GLN A 178 0.60 39.06 -21.77
C GLN A 178 0.04 39.73 -23.03
N ASN A 179 0.14 39.09 -24.18
CA ASN A 179 -0.36 39.62 -25.46
C ASN A 179 -1.88 39.78 -25.47
N LYS A 180 -2.60 38.82 -24.86
CA LYS A 180 -4.08 38.88 -24.80
C LYS A 180 -4.62 40.03 -23.96
N ILE A 181 -3.89 40.46 -22.94
CA ILE A 181 -4.30 41.56 -22.05
C ILE A 181 -3.88 42.92 -22.61
N LYS A 182 -2.95 42.93 -23.55
CA LYS A 182 -2.45 44.16 -24.19
C LYS A 182 -3.37 44.71 -25.31
N LEU A 183 -4.31 43.87 -25.76
CA LEU A 183 -5.35 44.21 -26.73
C LEU A 183 -6.59 44.74 -26.06
#